data_ee90cf975f776b50dce30fe00e8bd3e1
#
_entry.id   ee90cf975f776b50dce30fe00e8bd3e1
#
_cell.length_a   1.000
_cell.length_b   1.000
_cell.length_c   1.000
_cell.angle_alpha   90.00
_cell.angle_beta   90.00
_cell.angle_gamma   90.00
#
_symmetry.space_group_name_H-M   'P 1'
#
loop_
_entity.id
_entity.type
_entity.pdbx_description
1 polymer ?
#
loop_
_entity_poly.entity_id
_entity_poly.type
_entity_poly.pdbx_seq_one_letter_code
_entity_poly.pdbx_strand_id
1 'polypeptide(L)'
;VINSPLNIIKAQQSNKDRYALTNYLKELFKGMIIMLSVACFSGGIMHMIVYYTYAGWIIRRILVTYNQLIYLILISVIVIIVIARVYRTYKKNSDIYKVTVIVDNHKIMLHGIVDTGNQLTDKYTGKPVNVMDKSYFENVLYQINDYGRLKYHFIPYRTIGNNEGIIEVITSDYMYISGKDETKAYKGALIGLSDRKVSQNGEYQALINGRMI
;
A
#
# COMPACT_ATOMS: atom_id res chain seq x y z
N VAL A 1 -5.76 -27.76 -36.42
CA VAL A 1 -5.75 -26.33 -36.10
C VAL A 1 -4.92 -26.17 -34.85
N ILE A 2 -3.67 -25.73 -35.01
CA ILE A 2 -2.67 -25.62 -33.94
C ILE A 2 -3.03 -24.35 -33.13
N ASN A 3 -3.44 -24.56 -31.89
CA ASN A 3 -3.58 -23.46 -30.93
C ASN A 3 -2.20 -22.88 -30.65
N SER A 4 -1.88 -21.73 -31.23
CA SER A 4 -0.61 -21.08 -30.98
C SER A 4 -0.53 -20.62 -29.52
N PRO A 5 0.63 -20.70 -28.85
CA PRO A 5 0.81 -20.30 -27.45
C PRO A 5 0.37 -18.84 -27.18
N LEU A 6 0.40 -18.00 -28.20
CA LEU A 6 -0.09 -16.62 -28.16
C LEU A 6 -1.61 -16.50 -27.88
N ASN A 7 -2.40 -17.44 -28.37
CA ASN A 7 -3.86 -17.41 -28.14
C ASN A 7 -4.22 -17.86 -26.72
N ILE A 8 -3.43 -18.75 -26.13
CA ILE A 8 -3.62 -19.20 -24.75
C ILE A 8 -3.26 -18.05 -23.79
N ILE A 9 -2.17 -17.34 -24.04
CA ILE A 9 -1.75 -16.19 -23.23
C ILE A 9 -2.79 -15.06 -23.29
N LYS A 10 -3.32 -14.73 -24.49
CA LYS A 10 -4.38 -13.72 -24.64
C LYS A 10 -5.67 -14.14 -23.94
N ALA A 11 -6.05 -15.40 -23.96
CA ALA A 11 -7.25 -15.90 -23.29
C ALA A 11 -7.08 -15.87 -21.76
N GLN A 12 -5.89 -16.18 -21.22
CA GLN A 12 -5.59 -16.06 -19.79
C GLN A 12 -5.58 -14.61 -19.33
N GLN A 13 -5.02 -13.70 -20.12
CA GLN A 13 -5.02 -12.27 -19.83
C GLN A 13 -6.45 -11.72 -19.79
N SER A 14 -7.27 -12.02 -20.79
CA SER A 14 -8.69 -11.62 -20.86
C SER A 14 -9.52 -12.15 -19.69
N ASN A 15 -9.27 -13.38 -19.23
CA ASN A 15 -9.93 -13.92 -18.04
C ASN A 15 -9.50 -13.20 -16.77
N LYS A 16 -8.21 -12.90 -16.61
CA LYS A 16 -7.70 -12.17 -15.44
C LYS A 16 -8.29 -10.76 -15.35
N ASP A 17 -8.41 -10.08 -16.48
CA ASP A 17 -9.00 -8.74 -16.54
C ASP A 17 -10.50 -8.77 -16.24
N ARG A 18 -11.22 -9.80 -16.69
CA ARG A 18 -12.63 -10.02 -16.32
C ARG A 18 -12.82 -10.26 -14.82
N TYR A 19 -11.99 -11.10 -14.21
CA TYR A 19 -12.04 -11.33 -12.76
C TYR A 19 -11.74 -10.07 -11.96
N ALA A 20 -10.75 -9.29 -12.37
CA ALA A 20 -10.42 -8.02 -11.74
C ALA A 20 -11.58 -7.03 -11.84
N LEU A 21 -12.20 -6.90 -13.02
CA LEU A 21 -13.37 -6.04 -13.24
C LEU A 21 -14.57 -6.47 -12.40
N THR A 22 -14.84 -7.79 -12.34
CA THR A 22 -15.97 -8.33 -11.56
C THR A 22 -15.79 -8.10 -10.06
N ASN A 23 -14.57 -8.26 -9.55
CA ASN A 23 -14.27 -7.96 -8.15
C ASN A 23 -14.37 -6.46 -7.86
N TYR A 24 -13.89 -5.62 -8.76
CA TYR A 24 -14.04 -4.16 -8.63
C TYR A 24 -15.50 -3.72 -8.59
N LEU A 25 -16.34 -4.27 -9.47
CA LEU A 25 -17.78 -4.01 -9.48
C LEU A 25 -18.48 -4.51 -8.21
N LYS A 26 -18.09 -5.67 -7.69
CA LYS A 26 -18.58 -6.19 -6.41
C LYS A 26 -18.26 -5.27 -5.24
N GLU A 27 -17.03 -4.79 -5.14
CA GLU A 27 -16.64 -3.88 -4.06
C GLU A 27 -17.30 -2.49 -4.20
N LEU A 28 -17.48 -1.99 -5.42
CA LEU A 28 -18.29 -0.79 -5.69
C LEU A 28 -19.74 -0.96 -5.24
N PHE A 29 -20.35 -2.12 -5.56
CA PHE A 29 -21.75 -2.39 -5.19
C PHE A 29 -21.93 -2.52 -3.68
N LYS A 30 -20.99 -3.18 -2.98
CA LYS A 30 -20.95 -3.21 -1.51
C LYS A 30 -20.82 -1.80 -0.93
N GLY A 31 -19.92 -0.99 -1.45
CA GLY A 31 -19.74 0.39 -1.02
C GLY A 31 -21.01 1.23 -1.18
N MET A 32 -21.71 1.07 -2.31
CA MET A 32 -23.00 1.71 -2.56
C MET A 32 -24.07 1.27 -1.56
N ILE A 33 -24.20 -0.02 -1.28
CA ILE A 33 -25.17 -0.54 -0.31
C ILE A 33 -24.88 0.01 1.09
N ILE A 34 -23.63 -0.01 1.52
CA ILE A 34 -23.23 0.55 2.82
C ILE A 34 -23.57 2.05 2.90
N MET A 35 -23.24 2.81 1.86
CA MET A 35 -23.52 4.25 1.80
C MET A 35 -25.03 4.53 1.85
N LEU A 36 -25.82 3.75 1.11
CA LEU A 36 -27.28 3.87 1.11
C LEU A 36 -27.89 3.52 2.49
N SER A 37 -27.38 2.45 3.14
CA SER A 37 -27.80 2.04 4.46
C SER A 37 -27.49 3.12 5.52
N VAL A 38 -26.30 3.70 5.48
CA VAL A 38 -25.92 4.79 6.38
C VAL A 38 -26.79 6.03 6.12
N ALA A 39 -27.07 6.37 4.87
CA ALA A 39 -27.93 7.50 4.52
C ALA A 39 -29.38 7.28 4.99
N CYS A 40 -29.94 6.09 4.81
CA CYS A 40 -31.28 5.74 5.30
C CYS A 40 -31.36 5.76 6.83
N PHE A 41 -30.34 5.21 7.50
CA PHE A 41 -30.30 5.17 8.97
C PHE A 41 -30.14 6.58 9.57
N SER A 42 -29.23 7.38 9.05
CA SER A 42 -29.03 8.77 9.50
C SER A 42 -30.24 9.66 9.18
N GLY A 43 -30.86 9.47 8.01
CA GLY A 43 -32.10 10.14 7.64
C GLY A 43 -33.27 9.77 8.55
N GLY A 44 -33.39 8.49 8.92
CA GLY A 44 -34.39 8.01 9.86
C GLY A 44 -34.23 8.60 11.25
N ILE A 45 -32.99 8.64 11.79
CA ILE A 45 -32.69 9.29 13.08
C ILE A 45 -33.02 10.78 13.02
N MET A 46 -32.59 11.46 11.96
CA MET A 46 -32.85 12.90 11.78
C MET A 46 -34.34 13.18 11.68
N HIS A 47 -35.10 12.32 10.98
CA HIS A 47 -36.55 12.40 10.91
C HIS A 47 -37.20 12.23 12.30
N MET A 48 -36.76 11.25 13.08
CA MET A 48 -37.23 11.06 14.47
C MET A 48 -36.96 12.31 15.31
N ILE A 49 -35.77 12.86 15.27
CA ILE A 49 -35.39 14.06 16.02
C ILE A 49 -36.28 15.25 15.61
N VAL A 50 -36.44 15.47 14.31
CA VAL A 50 -37.20 16.61 13.79
C VAL A 50 -38.72 16.49 14.07
N TYR A 51 -39.29 15.28 14.09
CA TYR A 51 -40.73 15.10 14.28
C TYR A 51 -41.16 14.89 15.73
N TYR A 52 -40.32 14.27 16.57
CA TYR A 52 -40.72 13.83 17.90
C TYR A 52 -40.06 14.58 19.05
N THR A 53 -39.15 15.55 18.77
CA THR A 53 -38.53 16.33 19.85
C THR A 53 -38.89 17.82 19.81
N TYR A 54 -38.78 18.49 20.95
CA TYR A 54 -38.95 19.92 21.04
C TYR A 54 -37.90 20.68 20.23
N ALA A 55 -36.67 20.17 20.18
CA ALA A 55 -35.62 20.68 19.32
C ALA A 55 -36.01 20.65 17.82
N GLY A 56 -36.71 19.62 17.39
CA GLY A 56 -37.22 19.52 16.03
C GLY A 56 -38.30 20.52 15.70
N TRP A 57 -39.13 20.92 16.68
CA TRP A 57 -40.09 22.00 16.50
C TRP A 57 -39.39 23.35 16.22
N ILE A 58 -38.32 23.65 16.95
CA ILE A 58 -37.48 24.85 16.75
C ILE A 58 -36.79 24.78 15.39
N ILE A 59 -36.20 23.64 15.07
CA ILE A 59 -35.48 23.39 13.78
C ILE A 59 -36.43 23.55 12.60
N ARG A 60 -37.66 23.02 12.67
CA ARG A 60 -38.69 23.22 11.61
C ARG A 60 -39.04 24.70 11.42
N ARG A 61 -39.13 25.46 12.47
CA ARG A 61 -39.48 26.89 12.39
C ARG A 61 -38.35 27.73 11.79
N ILE A 62 -37.11 27.33 11.99
CA ILE A 62 -35.90 28.03 11.50
C ILE A 62 -35.54 27.55 10.07
N LEU A 63 -35.71 26.26 9.78
CA LEU A 63 -35.19 25.61 8.54
C LEU A 63 -36.20 25.51 7.40
N VAL A 64 -37.46 25.87 7.60
CA VAL A 64 -38.50 25.71 6.55
C VAL A 64 -38.34 26.68 5.39
N THR A 65 -37.38 27.60 5.41
CA THR A 65 -37.19 28.55 4.31
C THR A 65 -35.84 28.33 3.62
N TYR A 66 -35.86 27.75 2.42
CA TYR A 66 -34.82 27.75 1.37
C TYR A 66 -33.42 27.16 1.65
N ASN A 67 -33.01 26.90 2.88
CA ASN A 67 -31.63 26.51 3.19
C ASN A 67 -31.36 25.00 3.24
N GLN A 68 -32.38 24.14 3.27
CA GLN A 68 -32.18 22.68 3.38
C GLN A 68 -31.43 22.09 2.19
N LEU A 69 -31.71 22.56 0.99
CA LEU A 69 -31.01 22.13 -0.24
C LEU A 69 -29.53 22.52 -0.22
N ILE A 70 -29.20 23.70 0.28
CA ILE A 70 -27.83 24.20 0.37
C ILE A 70 -27.03 23.38 1.38
N TYR A 71 -27.60 23.05 2.53
CA TYR A 71 -26.93 22.20 3.53
C TYR A 71 -26.74 20.75 3.03
N LEU A 72 -27.72 20.18 2.31
CA LEU A 72 -27.60 18.87 1.70
C LEU A 72 -26.49 18.82 0.62
N ILE A 73 -26.39 19.85 -0.19
CA ILE A 73 -25.33 19.99 -1.20
C ILE A 73 -23.97 20.14 -0.51
N LEU A 74 -23.84 20.98 0.53
CA LEU A 74 -22.59 21.15 1.29
C LEU A 74 -22.12 19.86 1.94
N ILE A 75 -23.02 19.13 2.59
CA ILE A 75 -22.69 17.84 3.21
C ILE A 75 -22.27 16.82 2.15
N SER A 76 -22.97 16.74 1.03
CA SER A 76 -22.62 15.81 -0.06
C SER A 76 -21.23 16.13 -0.64
N VAL A 77 -20.89 17.39 -0.84
CA VAL A 77 -19.55 17.81 -1.29
C VAL A 77 -18.47 17.44 -0.29
N ILE A 78 -18.69 17.66 1.02
CA ILE A 78 -17.75 17.26 2.06
C ILE A 78 -17.53 15.74 2.05
N VAL A 79 -18.60 14.96 1.97
CA VAL A 79 -18.53 13.49 1.91
C VAL A 79 -17.74 13.03 0.68
N ILE A 80 -17.98 13.61 -0.48
CA ILE A 80 -17.25 13.30 -1.72
C ILE A 80 -15.76 13.63 -1.57
N ILE A 81 -15.41 14.78 -0.97
CA ILE A 81 -14.02 15.17 -0.72
C ILE A 81 -13.33 14.18 0.23
N VAL A 82 -14.01 13.77 1.30
CA VAL A 82 -13.47 12.79 2.27
C VAL A 82 -13.25 11.44 1.59
N ILE A 83 -14.23 10.94 0.84
CA ILE A 83 -14.12 9.68 0.10
C ILE A 83 -12.98 9.77 -0.91
N ALA A 84 -12.87 10.85 -1.66
CA ALA A 84 -11.80 11.04 -2.64
C ALA A 84 -10.42 11.09 -1.99
N ARG A 85 -10.28 11.70 -0.80
CA ARG A 85 -9.02 11.69 -0.04
C ARG A 85 -8.67 10.30 0.46
N VAL A 86 -9.62 9.59 1.07
CA VAL A 86 -9.42 8.21 1.54
C VAL A 86 -9.02 7.30 0.39
N TYR A 87 -9.72 7.41 -0.75
CA TYR A 87 -9.41 6.63 -1.95
C TYR A 87 -8.02 6.92 -2.51
N ARG A 88 -7.59 8.19 -2.57
CA ARG A 88 -6.22 8.56 -3.00
C ARG A 88 -5.15 8.01 -2.07
N THR A 89 -5.39 8.07 -0.76
CA THR A 89 -4.47 7.53 0.25
C THR A 89 -4.35 6.01 0.12
N TYR A 90 -5.48 5.33 -0.07
CA TYR A 90 -5.51 3.87 -0.27
C TYR A 90 -4.79 3.45 -1.56
N LYS A 91 -5.02 4.16 -2.66
CA LYS A 91 -4.38 3.89 -3.96
C LYS A 91 -2.88 4.16 -3.94
N LYS A 92 -2.41 5.17 -3.19
CA LYS A 92 -0.99 5.49 -3.07
C LYS A 92 -0.20 4.38 -2.38
N ASN A 93 -0.82 3.65 -1.44
CA ASN A 93 -0.18 2.56 -0.70
C ASN A 93 -0.11 1.22 -1.48
N SER A 94 -0.75 1.12 -2.63
CA SER A 94 -0.75 -0.11 -3.46
C SER A 94 0.08 -0.01 -4.74
N ASP A 95 0.83 1.08 -4.94
CA ASP A 95 1.70 1.20 -6.11
C ASP A 95 2.92 0.27 -5.95
N ILE A 96 3.09 -0.64 -6.91
CA ILE A 96 4.26 -1.51 -7.01
C ILE A 96 5.36 -0.74 -7.73
N TYR A 97 6.50 -0.63 -7.07
CA TYR A 97 7.69 0.04 -7.55
C TYR A 97 8.68 -0.99 -8.10
N LYS A 98 9.39 -0.63 -9.15
CA LYS A 98 10.54 -1.41 -9.61
C LYS A 98 11.75 -0.98 -8.78
N VAL A 99 12.28 -1.92 -7.99
CA VAL A 99 13.46 -1.71 -7.15
C VAL A 99 14.66 -2.35 -7.81
N THR A 100 15.71 -1.59 -8.03
CA THR A 100 17.00 -2.09 -8.54
C THR A 100 18.05 -1.85 -7.48
N VAL A 101 18.66 -2.92 -7.00
CA VAL A 101 19.71 -2.89 -6.00
C VAL A 101 21.04 -3.24 -6.67
N ILE A 102 22.08 -2.49 -6.36
CA ILE A 102 23.45 -2.76 -6.79
C ILE A 102 24.29 -3.05 -5.56
N VAL A 103 24.89 -4.23 -5.51
CA VAL A 103 25.78 -4.68 -4.45
C VAL A 103 27.03 -5.29 -5.10
N ASP A 104 28.19 -4.72 -4.85
CA ASP A 104 29.47 -5.17 -5.42
C ASP A 104 29.39 -5.43 -6.93
N ASN A 105 28.89 -4.45 -7.70
CA ASN A 105 28.66 -4.50 -9.16
C ASN A 105 27.57 -5.50 -9.62
N HIS A 106 26.94 -6.25 -8.72
CA HIS A 106 25.83 -7.12 -9.06
C HIS A 106 24.51 -6.37 -9.00
N LYS A 107 23.72 -6.51 -10.06
CA LYS A 107 22.42 -5.86 -10.20
C LYS A 107 21.30 -6.85 -9.90
N ILE A 108 20.48 -6.53 -8.89
CA ILE A 108 19.31 -7.30 -8.49
C ILE A 108 18.07 -6.45 -8.77
N MET A 109 17.11 -7.02 -9.48
CA MET A 109 15.84 -6.35 -9.80
C MET A 109 14.68 -7.02 -9.09
N LEU A 110 13.89 -6.23 -8.36
CA LEU A 110 12.79 -6.67 -7.54
C LEU A 110 11.56 -5.77 -7.76
N HIS A 111 10.41 -6.27 -7.37
CA HIS A 111 9.23 -5.44 -7.21
C HIS A 111 9.04 -5.15 -5.72
N GLY A 112 8.72 -3.91 -5.38
CA GLY A 112 8.55 -3.49 -4.00
C GLY A 112 7.32 -2.63 -3.80
N ILE A 113 6.81 -2.62 -2.59
CA ILE A 113 5.77 -1.70 -2.15
C ILE A 113 6.33 -0.80 -1.05
N VAL A 114 5.76 0.40 -0.93
CA VAL A 114 6.06 1.29 0.19
C VAL A 114 5.29 0.82 1.40
N ASP A 115 6.01 0.40 2.43
CA ASP A 115 5.44 0.01 3.70
C ASP A 115 5.58 1.15 4.72
N THR A 116 4.50 1.89 4.91
CA THR A 116 4.43 2.98 5.90
C THR A 116 4.45 2.47 7.35
N GLY A 117 4.16 1.18 7.56
CA GLY A 117 4.26 0.51 8.84
C GLY A 117 5.69 0.06 9.19
N ASN A 118 6.58 0.00 8.20
CA ASN A 118 7.97 -0.35 8.42
C ASN A 118 8.73 0.81 9.09
N GLN A 119 8.92 0.68 10.40
CA GLN A 119 9.68 1.63 11.22
C GLN A 119 11.11 1.15 11.51
N LEU A 120 11.55 0.07 10.84
CA LEU A 120 12.87 -0.50 11.06
C LEU A 120 13.95 0.52 10.71
N THR A 121 14.77 0.82 11.70
CA THR A 121 15.86 1.78 11.61
C THR A 121 17.10 1.14 12.24
N ASP A 122 18.21 1.26 11.57
CA ASP A 122 19.49 0.87 12.13
C ASP A 122 19.90 1.84 13.26
N LYS A 123 20.09 1.31 14.45
CA LYS A 123 20.44 2.10 15.63
C LYS A 123 21.83 2.73 15.56
N TYR A 124 22.74 2.17 14.76
CA TYR A 124 24.12 2.68 14.64
C TYR A 124 24.21 3.83 13.66
N THR A 125 23.48 3.76 12.54
CA THR A 125 23.56 4.77 11.48
C THR A 125 22.36 5.73 11.46
N GLY A 126 21.29 5.39 12.16
CA GLY A 126 20.02 6.14 12.11
C GLY A 126 19.25 6.01 10.79
N LYS A 127 19.77 5.20 9.84
CA LYS A 127 19.18 5.06 8.51
C LYS A 127 17.99 4.09 8.52
N PRO A 128 16.97 4.33 7.68
CA PRO A 128 15.87 3.40 7.48
C PRO A 128 16.34 2.12 6.80
N VAL A 129 15.77 1.00 7.17
CA VAL A 129 16.08 -0.32 6.61
C VAL A 129 14.91 -0.79 5.76
N ASN A 130 15.20 -1.18 4.52
CA ASN A 130 14.25 -1.81 3.61
C ASN A 130 14.31 -3.32 3.82
N VAL A 131 13.19 -4.02 3.78
CA VAL A 131 13.17 -5.47 3.96
C VAL A 131 12.95 -6.13 2.61
N MET A 132 13.80 -7.11 2.27
CA MET A 132 13.76 -7.81 0.99
C MET A 132 13.92 -9.32 1.19
N ASP A 133 13.37 -10.10 0.28
CA ASP A 133 13.50 -11.55 0.30
C ASP A 133 14.96 -11.96 0.07
N LYS A 134 15.55 -12.69 1.03
CA LYS A 134 16.95 -13.15 1.00
C LYS A 134 17.26 -14.01 -0.21
N SER A 135 16.31 -14.80 -0.69
CA SER A 135 16.47 -15.71 -1.83
C SER A 135 16.96 -15.03 -3.12
N TYR A 136 16.64 -13.75 -3.31
CA TYR A 136 17.11 -12.98 -4.46
C TYR A 136 18.56 -12.53 -4.34
N PHE A 137 19.13 -12.57 -3.16
CA PHE A 137 20.49 -12.16 -2.85
C PHE A 137 21.46 -13.33 -2.71
N GLU A 138 20.98 -14.58 -2.56
CA GLU A 138 21.81 -15.77 -2.30
C GLU A 138 22.94 -15.95 -3.33
N ASN A 139 22.63 -15.82 -4.62
CA ASN A 139 23.64 -15.96 -5.69
C ASN A 139 24.73 -14.89 -5.58
N VAL A 140 24.35 -13.66 -5.23
CA VAL A 140 25.28 -12.53 -5.06
C VAL A 140 26.11 -12.73 -3.81
N LEU A 141 25.49 -13.11 -2.71
CA LEU A 141 26.16 -13.40 -1.45
C LEU A 141 27.16 -14.57 -1.59
N TYR A 142 26.80 -15.59 -2.37
CA TYR A 142 27.69 -16.73 -2.63
C TYR A 142 28.89 -16.36 -3.52
N GLN A 143 28.70 -15.48 -4.51
CA GLN A 143 29.78 -15.02 -5.39
C GLN A 143 30.73 -14.05 -4.69
N ILE A 144 30.23 -13.26 -3.76
CA ILE A 144 31.04 -12.39 -2.91
C ILE A 144 31.59 -13.25 -1.73
N ASN A 145 32.41 -14.24 -2.06
CA ASN A 145 32.94 -15.20 -1.08
C ASN A 145 33.88 -14.57 -0.04
N ASP A 146 34.08 -13.26 -0.12
CA ASP A 146 34.87 -12.45 0.80
C ASP A 146 33.95 -11.52 1.58
N TYR A 147 33.36 -12.05 2.67
CA TYR A 147 32.50 -11.28 3.57
C TYR A 147 33.15 -9.99 4.11
N GLY A 148 34.46 -9.83 3.96
CA GLY A 148 35.17 -8.60 4.28
C GLY A 148 34.85 -7.41 3.36
N ARG A 149 34.30 -7.65 2.16
CA ARG A 149 33.88 -6.60 1.22
C ARG A 149 32.48 -6.11 1.46
N LEU A 150 31.60 -6.98 1.97
CA LEU A 150 30.23 -6.62 2.30
C LEU A 150 30.16 -6.00 3.68
N LYS A 151 29.68 -4.78 3.75
CA LYS A 151 29.29 -4.17 5.02
C LYS A 151 27.97 -4.79 5.45
N TYR A 152 28.03 -5.80 6.32
CA TYR A 152 26.85 -6.40 6.87
C TYR A 152 26.88 -6.36 8.40
N HIS A 153 25.73 -6.36 9.03
CA HIS A 153 25.55 -6.43 10.47
C HIS A 153 24.16 -6.93 10.82
N PHE A 154 23.93 -7.24 12.08
CA PHE A 154 22.65 -7.73 12.55
C PHE A 154 21.92 -6.66 13.33
N ILE A 155 20.62 -6.51 13.07
CA ILE A 155 19.75 -5.56 13.76
C ILE A 155 18.65 -6.34 14.49
N PRO A 156 18.45 -6.11 15.81
CA PRO A 156 17.29 -6.64 16.49
C PRO A 156 16.03 -5.90 16.01
N TYR A 157 14.97 -6.65 15.72
CA TYR A 157 13.68 -6.10 15.32
C TYR A 157 12.53 -6.74 16.11
N ARG A 158 11.42 -6.04 16.17
CA ARG A 158 10.19 -6.52 16.81
C ARG A 158 9.05 -6.43 15.81
N THR A 159 8.21 -7.45 15.77
CA THR A 159 6.98 -7.46 14.99
C THR A 159 5.80 -7.86 15.86
N ILE A 160 4.59 -7.58 15.37
CA ILE A 160 3.36 -8.09 15.99
C ILE A 160 3.39 -9.61 15.87
N GLY A 161 3.71 -10.33 16.97
CA GLY A 161 3.79 -11.79 17.02
C GLY A 161 5.20 -12.37 17.17
N ASN A 162 6.26 -11.55 17.08
CA ASN A 162 7.62 -11.97 17.41
C ASN A 162 8.34 -10.83 18.12
N ASN A 163 8.51 -10.98 19.45
CA ASN A 163 9.10 -9.92 20.27
C ASN A 163 10.63 -9.80 20.15
N GLU A 164 11.29 -10.83 19.61
CA GLU A 164 12.75 -10.88 19.51
C GLU A 164 13.14 -11.54 18.17
N GLY A 165 13.34 -10.72 17.16
CA GLY A 165 13.89 -11.14 15.87
C GLY A 165 15.24 -10.47 15.64
N ILE A 166 16.11 -11.15 14.91
CA ILE A 166 17.36 -10.59 14.41
C ILE A 166 17.28 -10.65 12.88
N ILE A 167 17.56 -9.53 12.21
CA ILE A 167 17.61 -9.46 10.76
C ILE A 167 19.04 -9.12 10.32
N GLU A 168 19.52 -9.86 9.33
CA GLU A 168 20.78 -9.57 8.66
C GLU A 168 20.60 -8.37 7.74
N VAL A 169 21.47 -7.38 7.84
CA VAL A 169 21.39 -6.14 7.06
C VAL A 169 22.67 -5.96 6.27
N ILE A 170 22.51 -5.76 4.97
CA ILE A 170 23.59 -5.42 4.04
C ILE A 170 23.49 -3.96 3.61
N THR A 171 24.61 -3.35 3.24
CA THR A 171 24.65 -2.00 2.68
C THR A 171 24.83 -2.12 1.17
N SER A 172 23.88 -1.58 0.40
CA SER A 172 23.99 -1.52 -1.07
C SER A 172 24.89 -0.36 -1.49
N ASP A 173 25.53 -0.49 -2.67
CA ASP A 173 26.24 0.64 -3.30
C ASP A 173 25.23 1.68 -3.75
N TYR A 174 24.21 1.22 -4.48
CA TYR A 174 23.08 2.04 -4.93
C TYR A 174 21.78 1.24 -4.88
N MET A 175 20.70 1.93 -4.58
CA MET A 175 19.34 1.43 -4.71
C MET A 175 18.51 2.44 -5.50
N TYR A 176 17.89 1.99 -6.58
CA TYR A 176 16.99 2.78 -7.40
C TYR A 176 15.56 2.32 -7.17
N ILE A 177 14.67 3.27 -6.91
CA ILE A 177 13.24 3.03 -6.76
C ILE A 177 12.56 3.77 -7.90
N SER A 178 12.02 3.02 -8.87
CA SER A 178 11.35 3.56 -10.04
C SER A 178 9.85 3.43 -9.86
N GLY A 179 9.15 4.56 -9.78
CA GLY A 179 7.71 4.68 -9.85
C GLY A 179 7.22 4.93 -11.28
N LYS A 180 5.99 5.40 -11.41
CA LYS A 180 5.39 5.73 -12.71
C LYS A 180 6.00 6.99 -13.33
N ASP A 181 6.29 7.99 -12.49
CA ASP A 181 6.67 9.33 -12.95
C ASP A 181 8.12 9.68 -12.64
N GLU A 182 8.73 9.02 -11.66
CA GLU A 182 10.09 9.35 -11.21
C GLU A 182 10.89 8.12 -10.79
N THR A 183 12.22 8.25 -10.86
CA THR A 183 13.17 7.28 -10.29
C THR A 183 14.03 8.00 -9.27
N LYS A 184 14.02 7.50 -8.03
CA LYS A 184 14.87 7.98 -6.94
C LYS A 184 16.06 7.06 -6.76
N ALA A 185 17.24 7.65 -6.56
CA ALA A 185 18.50 6.92 -6.34
C ALA A 185 19.00 7.16 -4.91
N TYR A 186 19.35 6.09 -4.22
CA TYR A 186 19.86 6.11 -2.85
C TYR A 186 21.21 5.42 -2.80
N LYS A 187 22.23 6.14 -2.31
CA LYS A 187 23.57 5.60 -2.09
C LYS A 187 23.67 5.04 -0.67
N GLY A 188 24.19 3.83 -0.56
CA GLY A 188 24.39 3.20 0.75
C GLY A 188 23.07 2.93 1.48
N ALA A 189 22.05 2.45 0.76
CA ALA A 189 20.78 2.06 1.34
C ALA A 189 20.94 0.75 2.12
N LEU A 190 20.26 0.66 3.26
CA LEU A 190 20.27 -0.52 4.11
C LEU A 190 19.17 -1.47 3.69
N ILE A 191 19.52 -2.76 3.58
CA ILE A 191 18.64 -3.82 3.13
C ILE A 191 18.68 -4.94 4.16
N GLY A 192 17.56 -5.15 4.84
CA GLY A 192 17.34 -6.28 5.73
C GLY A 192 16.90 -7.50 4.92
N LEU A 193 17.62 -8.58 5.06
CA LEU A 193 17.38 -9.84 4.37
C LEU A 193 16.41 -10.71 5.17
N SER A 194 15.23 -10.94 4.62
CA SER A 194 14.21 -11.79 5.24
C SER A 194 14.31 -13.21 4.72
N ASP A 195 14.43 -14.18 5.63
CA ASP A 195 14.38 -15.61 5.29
C ASP A 195 12.96 -16.06 4.91
N ARG A 196 11.94 -15.29 5.33
CA ARG A 196 10.54 -15.52 4.96
C ARG A 196 10.17 -14.66 3.77
N LYS A 197 9.34 -15.19 2.87
CA LYS A 197 8.79 -14.41 1.76
C LYS A 197 8.05 -13.18 2.29
N VAL A 198 8.40 -12.02 1.75
CA VAL A 198 7.80 -10.73 2.09
C VAL A 198 6.34 -10.66 1.62
N SER A 199 6.05 -11.25 0.46
CA SER A 199 4.69 -11.39 -0.07
C SER A 199 4.30 -12.86 -0.17
N GLN A 200 3.14 -13.22 0.39
CA GLN A 200 2.62 -14.60 0.28
C GLN A 200 2.28 -14.98 -1.15
N ASN A 201 1.81 -14.02 -1.95
CA ASN A 201 1.39 -14.24 -3.33
C ASN A 201 2.53 -13.98 -4.34
N GLY A 202 3.72 -13.54 -3.88
CA GLY A 202 4.85 -13.23 -4.74
C GLY A 202 4.69 -11.97 -5.59
N GLU A 203 3.70 -11.12 -5.29
CA GLU A 203 3.44 -9.89 -6.06
C GLU A 203 4.57 -8.88 -5.92
N TYR A 204 5.24 -8.87 -4.78
CA TYR A 204 6.41 -8.04 -4.49
C TYR A 204 7.39 -8.82 -3.61
N GLN A 205 8.65 -8.42 -3.67
CA GLN A 205 9.76 -9.04 -2.95
C GLN A 205 10.51 -8.06 -2.04
N ALA A 206 10.07 -6.80 -2.04
CA ALA A 206 10.69 -5.75 -1.24
C ALA A 206 9.64 -4.90 -0.52
N LEU A 207 9.89 -4.61 0.75
CA LEU A 207 9.19 -3.59 1.55
C LEU A 207 10.11 -2.37 1.68
N ILE A 208 9.73 -1.32 0.98
CA ILE A 208 10.45 -0.05 1.01
C ILE A 208 10.02 0.72 2.24
N ASN A 209 10.98 1.16 3.04
CA ASN A 209 10.69 1.95 4.22
C ASN A 209 10.06 3.29 3.84
N GLY A 210 8.90 3.61 4.42
CA GLY A 210 8.13 4.82 4.11
C GLY A 210 8.88 6.15 4.34
N ARG A 211 9.99 6.12 5.10
CA ARG A 211 10.84 7.31 5.30
C ARG A 211 11.75 7.63 4.12
N MET A 212 11.80 6.76 3.10
CA MET A 212 12.65 6.93 1.92
C MET A 212 11.94 7.60 0.74
N ILE A 213 10.61 7.73 0.80
CA ILE A 213 9.83 8.26 -0.32
C ILE A 213 9.16 9.58 0.00
#